data_c3aee9a82462ab3b0d1912f8eeb12c70
#
_entry.id   c3aee9a82462ab3b0d1912f8eeb12c70
#
_cell.length_a   1.000
_cell.length_b   1.000
_cell.length_c   1.000
_cell.angle_alpha   90.00
_cell.angle_beta   90.00
_cell.angle_gamma   90.00
#
_symmetry.space_group_name_H-M   'P 1'
#
loop_
_entity.id
_entity.type
_entity.pdbx_description
1 polymer ?
#
loop_
_entity_poly.entity_id
_entity_poly.type
_entity_poly.pdbx_seq_one_letter_code
_entity_poly.pdbx_strand_id
1 'polypeptide(L)'
;EFHIDGLRVDAVASMLYLDYSRDSGQWSPNVFGGREDLDAVAFLQEMNATVYRRNPGVVTIAEESTAWDGVTRPTDGGGLGFGLKWNMGWMHDSLQYMSHEPVHRKYHHGEMTFSMVYAYSENYVLPISHDEVVHGKKSLVSKMPGDWWQQRANERAYLGFMWAHPGKQLLFMGQEFAQGAEWSEERGPDWWLLDPQYGAAADHRGVLDLVRDLNTVYRDTPALWQRDTHPAGFSWVVGDAAEDNVLAFLRCDADGTPLLAVSNFAPVVRPDYRLGVPDEVPAWHEVLNTDAARYGGGDVGNPGPVKPEPQGWHGRPASIRLTLPPLATVWLRPA
;
A
#
# COMPACT_ATOMS: atom_id res chain seq x y z
N GLU A 1 -19.40 21.85 10.46
CA GLU A 1 -20.28 21.95 9.27
C GLU A 1 -19.88 20.95 8.18
N PHE A 2 -18.59 20.78 7.93
CA PHE A 2 -18.08 19.90 6.87
C PHE A 2 -17.62 18.53 7.35
N HIS A 3 -17.56 18.29 8.67
CA HIS A 3 -17.15 17.02 9.30
C HIS A 3 -15.85 16.46 8.72
N ILE A 4 -14.83 17.33 8.55
CA ILE A 4 -13.49 16.94 8.09
C ILE A 4 -12.75 16.28 9.25
N ASP A 5 -12.27 15.05 9.05
CA ASP A 5 -11.57 14.26 10.06
C ASP A 5 -10.03 14.37 9.97
N GLY A 6 -9.51 14.94 8.89
CA GLY A 6 -8.07 15.14 8.71
C GLY A 6 -7.73 16.14 7.62
N LEU A 7 -6.50 16.63 7.68
CA LEU A 7 -5.94 17.55 6.68
C LEU A 7 -4.56 17.06 6.24
N ARG A 8 -4.35 17.04 4.95
CA ARG A 8 -3.01 16.85 4.38
C ARG A 8 -2.36 18.21 4.17
N VAL A 9 -1.14 18.36 4.67
CA VAL A 9 -0.28 19.52 4.44
C VAL A 9 0.64 19.22 3.27
N ASP A 10 0.50 19.99 2.22
CA ASP A 10 1.22 19.87 0.96
C ASP A 10 2.67 20.36 1.09
N ALA A 11 3.61 19.71 0.40
CA ALA A 11 4.98 20.14 0.21
C ALA A 11 5.67 20.61 1.50
N VAL A 12 5.54 19.87 2.59
CA VAL A 12 6.12 20.25 3.90
C VAL A 12 7.63 20.49 3.81
N ALA A 13 8.36 19.78 2.93
CA ALA A 13 9.76 20.01 2.64
C ALA A 13 10.04 21.47 2.22
N SER A 14 9.16 22.11 1.48
CA SER A 14 9.30 23.51 1.05
C SER A 14 9.22 24.51 2.20
N MET A 15 8.59 24.12 3.31
CA MET A 15 8.54 24.90 4.55
C MET A 15 9.78 24.66 5.41
N LEU A 16 10.24 23.40 5.49
CA LEU A 16 11.31 22.99 6.41
C LEU A 16 12.70 23.46 6.02
N TYR A 17 12.94 23.74 4.73
CA TYR A 17 14.28 24.00 4.23
C TYR A 17 14.40 25.36 3.57
N LEU A 18 15.31 26.21 4.11
CA LEU A 18 15.63 27.55 3.58
C LEU A 18 16.22 27.51 2.17
N ASP A 19 16.87 26.40 1.81
CA ASP A 19 17.50 26.18 0.50
C ASP A 19 16.59 25.42 -0.49
N TYR A 20 15.34 25.13 -0.14
CA TYR A 20 14.43 24.38 -1.00
C TYR A 20 14.23 25.08 -2.35
N SER A 21 14.57 24.38 -3.45
CA SER A 21 14.50 24.89 -4.83
C SER A 21 15.26 26.21 -5.06
N ARG A 22 16.36 26.46 -4.33
CA ARG A 22 17.18 27.65 -4.43
C ARG A 22 18.63 27.29 -4.75
N ASP A 23 19.27 28.11 -5.58
CA ASP A 23 20.67 27.98 -5.91
C ASP A 23 21.56 28.51 -4.76
N SER A 24 22.85 28.14 -4.80
CA SER A 24 23.84 28.65 -3.87
C SER A 24 23.87 30.17 -3.89
N GLY A 25 23.78 30.81 -2.73
CA GLY A 25 23.75 32.27 -2.57
C GLY A 25 22.34 32.91 -2.70
N GLN A 26 21.29 32.13 -2.95
CA GLN A 26 19.91 32.62 -2.99
C GLN A 26 19.16 32.43 -1.68
N TRP A 27 19.81 31.89 -0.68
CA TRP A 27 19.25 31.67 0.66
C TRP A 27 20.31 32.01 1.74
N SER A 28 19.84 32.22 2.96
CA SER A 28 20.71 32.45 4.12
C SER A 28 20.50 31.35 5.16
N PRO A 29 21.58 30.83 5.77
CA PRO A 29 21.45 29.82 6.81
C PRO A 29 20.74 30.37 8.05
N ASN A 30 20.17 29.47 8.85
CA ASN A 30 19.59 29.81 10.14
C ASN A 30 20.67 30.27 11.16
N VAL A 31 20.26 30.66 12.37
CA VAL A 31 21.15 31.16 13.44
C VAL A 31 22.22 30.17 13.90
N PHE A 32 22.07 28.90 13.59
CA PHE A 32 23.02 27.83 13.87
C PHE A 32 23.88 27.46 12.66
N GLY A 33 23.69 28.12 11.51
CA GLY A 33 24.41 27.85 10.28
C GLY A 33 23.81 26.69 9.45
N GLY A 34 22.66 26.14 9.84
CA GLY A 34 21.95 25.08 9.15
C GLY A 34 20.99 25.62 8.08
N ARG A 35 20.40 24.69 7.34
CA ARG A 35 19.44 24.98 6.27
C ARG A 35 17.97 24.84 6.70
N GLU A 36 17.73 24.43 7.92
CA GLU A 36 16.41 24.25 8.49
C GLU A 36 15.75 25.60 8.75
N ASP A 37 14.49 25.79 8.37
CA ASP A 37 13.67 26.94 8.74
C ASP A 37 13.09 26.70 10.14
N LEU A 38 13.73 27.29 11.15
CA LEU A 38 13.35 27.09 12.55
C LEU A 38 11.99 27.68 12.90
N ASP A 39 11.57 28.74 12.21
CA ASP A 39 10.27 29.37 12.43
C ASP A 39 9.15 28.49 11.85
N ALA A 40 9.38 27.89 10.67
CA ALA A 40 8.47 26.92 10.08
C ALA A 40 8.36 25.64 10.92
N VAL A 41 9.47 25.14 11.46
CA VAL A 41 9.46 23.99 12.40
C VAL A 41 8.62 24.32 13.64
N ALA A 42 8.86 25.48 14.28
CA ALA A 42 8.08 25.88 15.44
C ALA A 42 6.59 26.05 15.12
N PHE A 43 6.27 26.62 13.95
CA PHE A 43 4.88 26.75 13.47
C PHE A 43 4.20 25.38 13.29
N LEU A 44 4.83 24.43 12.63
CA LEU A 44 4.29 23.10 12.40
C LEU A 44 4.05 22.34 13.72
N GLN A 45 4.98 22.44 14.65
CA GLN A 45 4.85 21.86 15.99
C GLN A 45 3.66 22.44 16.76
N GLU A 46 3.54 23.78 16.81
CA GLU A 46 2.41 24.44 17.49
C GLU A 46 1.08 24.19 16.78
N MET A 47 1.08 24.15 15.44
CA MET A 47 -0.11 23.80 14.64
C MET A 47 -0.62 22.41 15.03
N ASN A 48 0.24 21.38 14.97
CA ASN A 48 -0.14 20.01 15.28
C ASN A 48 -0.60 19.85 16.73
N ALA A 49 0.17 20.40 17.69
CA ALA A 49 -0.20 20.35 19.11
C ALA A 49 -1.56 21.03 19.38
N THR A 50 -1.82 22.16 18.72
CA THR A 50 -3.06 22.91 18.88
C THR A 50 -4.25 22.19 18.23
N VAL A 51 -4.07 21.63 17.03
CA VAL A 51 -5.12 20.88 16.33
C VAL A 51 -5.58 19.70 17.17
N TYR A 52 -4.66 18.88 17.67
CA TYR A 52 -4.99 17.69 18.46
C TYR A 52 -5.62 18.04 19.83
N ARG A 53 -5.14 19.11 20.48
CA ARG A 53 -5.72 19.59 21.75
C ARG A 53 -7.16 20.09 21.60
N ARG A 54 -7.44 20.78 20.48
CA ARG A 54 -8.77 21.41 20.27
C ARG A 54 -9.77 20.49 19.62
N ASN A 55 -9.31 19.52 18.82
CA ASN A 55 -10.15 18.65 18.01
C ASN A 55 -9.71 17.19 18.17
N PRO A 56 -10.00 16.54 19.32
CA PRO A 56 -9.67 15.14 19.52
C PRO A 56 -10.27 14.24 18.42
N GLY A 57 -9.48 13.31 17.89
CA GLY A 57 -9.90 12.36 16.87
C GLY A 57 -9.60 12.78 15.42
N VAL A 58 -9.18 14.02 15.17
CA VAL A 58 -8.70 14.42 13.84
C VAL A 58 -7.24 14.02 13.63
N VAL A 59 -6.81 14.02 12.37
CA VAL A 59 -5.42 13.69 11.99
C VAL A 59 -4.84 14.75 11.06
N THR A 60 -3.58 15.12 11.27
CA THR A 60 -2.78 15.88 10.30
C THR A 60 -1.79 14.95 9.60
N ILE A 61 -1.64 15.11 8.29
CA ILE A 61 -0.88 14.24 7.43
C ILE A 61 0.11 15.08 6.65
N ALA A 62 1.41 14.74 6.72
CA ALA A 62 2.44 15.46 5.97
C ALA A 62 2.67 14.81 4.59
N GLU A 63 2.69 15.62 3.56
CA GLU A 63 3.41 15.28 2.33
C GLU A 63 4.83 15.82 2.46
N GLU A 64 5.76 14.94 2.77
CA GLU A 64 7.17 15.25 3.02
C GLU A 64 8.03 14.10 2.48
N SER A 65 8.87 14.36 1.49
CA SER A 65 9.63 13.36 0.75
C SER A 65 11.13 13.37 1.03
N THR A 66 11.60 14.23 1.96
CA THR A 66 13.01 14.32 2.32
C THR A 66 13.36 13.37 3.48
N ALA A 67 14.64 13.36 3.87
CA ALA A 67 15.14 12.60 5.01
C ALA A 67 14.96 13.32 6.37
N TRP A 68 13.98 14.22 6.49
CA TRP A 68 13.68 14.85 7.78
C TRP A 68 13.26 13.81 8.81
N ASP A 69 13.97 13.78 9.95
CA ASP A 69 13.68 12.80 11.00
C ASP A 69 12.53 13.22 11.91
N GLY A 70 11.61 12.27 12.20
CA GLY A 70 10.56 12.47 13.19
C GLY A 70 9.43 13.39 12.74
N VAL A 71 9.02 13.34 11.48
CA VAL A 71 7.82 14.05 11.00
C VAL A 71 6.60 13.65 11.80
N THR A 72 6.43 12.36 12.11
CA THR A 72 5.31 11.82 12.88
C THR A 72 5.64 11.58 14.36
N ARG A 73 6.87 11.90 14.79
CA ARG A 73 7.23 11.85 16.21
C ARG A 73 6.50 12.96 16.97
N PRO A 74 6.01 12.70 18.20
CA PRO A 74 5.40 13.72 19.05
C PRO A 74 6.31 14.92 19.29
N THR A 75 5.71 16.11 19.46
CA THR A 75 6.47 17.38 19.61
C THR A 75 7.30 17.43 20.88
N ASP A 76 6.86 16.79 21.97
CA ASP A 76 7.63 16.65 23.21
C ASP A 76 8.83 15.72 23.05
N GLY A 77 8.84 14.85 22.05
CA GLY A 77 9.97 14.04 21.61
C GLY A 77 10.85 14.72 20.55
N GLY A 78 10.62 16.00 20.26
CA GLY A 78 11.38 16.76 19.27
C GLY A 78 10.93 16.57 17.81
N GLY A 79 9.82 15.88 17.58
CA GLY A 79 9.26 15.70 16.24
C GLY A 79 8.36 16.86 15.79
N LEU A 80 7.85 16.79 14.55
CA LEU A 80 6.91 17.79 14.01
C LEU A 80 5.48 17.58 14.48
N GLY A 81 5.14 16.40 15.02
CA GLY A 81 3.84 16.09 15.61
C GLY A 81 2.74 15.76 14.61
N PHE A 82 3.03 15.49 13.34
CA PHE A 82 2.03 14.95 12.42
C PHE A 82 1.56 13.56 12.87
N GLY A 83 0.32 13.21 12.60
CA GLY A 83 -0.18 11.87 12.87
C GLY A 83 0.32 10.84 11.86
N LEU A 84 0.40 11.25 10.58
CA LEU A 84 0.79 10.41 9.46
C LEU A 84 1.69 11.17 8.48
N LYS A 85 2.45 10.41 7.69
CA LYS A 85 3.29 10.92 6.59
C LYS A 85 3.05 10.09 5.33
N TRP A 86 2.97 10.70 4.16
CA TRP A 86 2.93 9.98 2.90
C TRP A 86 4.25 9.25 2.63
N ASN A 87 4.17 7.97 2.27
CA ASN A 87 5.33 7.16 1.87
C ASN A 87 5.58 7.31 0.37
N MET A 88 6.24 8.40 -0.01
CA MET A 88 6.52 8.71 -1.42
C MET A 88 7.50 7.70 -2.04
N GLY A 89 8.44 7.15 -1.25
CA GLY A 89 9.37 6.11 -1.71
C GLY A 89 8.64 4.82 -2.09
N TRP A 90 7.76 4.33 -1.20
CA TRP A 90 6.93 3.15 -1.50
C TRP A 90 6.05 3.36 -2.74
N MET A 91 5.43 4.53 -2.86
CA MET A 91 4.58 4.88 -4.00
C MET A 91 5.37 4.81 -5.30
N HIS A 92 6.50 5.51 -5.37
CA HIS A 92 7.36 5.55 -6.56
C HIS A 92 7.83 4.14 -6.94
N ASP A 93 8.44 3.41 -6.01
CA ASP A 93 9.05 2.11 -6.26
C ASP A 93 8.00 1.07 -6.65
N SER A 94 6.89 0.99 -5.93
CA SER A 94 5.84 0.00 -6.23
C SER A 94 5.13 0.27 -7.58
N LEU A 95 4.88 1.53 -7.93
CA LEU A 95 4.33 1.87 -9.24
C LEU A 95 5.32 1.61 -10.37
N GLN A 96 6.61 1.85 -10.14
CA GLN A 96 7.65 1.54 -11.11
C GLN A 96 7.71 0.03 -11.35
N TYR A 97 7.76 -0.79 -10.30
CA TYR A 97 7.71 -2.24 -10.42
C TYR A 97 6.49 -2.72 -11.21
N MET A 98 5.31 -2.22 -10.85
CA MET A 98 4.07 -2.64 -11.50
C MET A 98 4.00 -2.22 -12.97
N SER A 99 4.69 -1.17 -13.38
CA SER A 99 4.75 -0.73 -14.78
C SER A 99 5.63 -1.61 -15.69
N HIS A 100 6.52 -2.41 -15.10
CA HIS A 100 7.34 -3.35 -15.87
C HIS A 100 6.52 -4.52 -16.39
N GLU A 101 6.83 -4.95 -17.61
CA GLU A 101 6.36 -6.25 -18.10
C GLU A 101 6.78 -7.38 -17.13
N PRO A 102 5.92 -8.34 -16.81
CA PRO A 102 6.21 -9.36 -15.79
C PRO A 102 7.53 -10.11 -16.00
N VAL A 103 7.96 -10.30 -17.25
CA VAL A 103 9.24 -10.96 -17.58
C VAL A 103 10.47 -10.17 -17.07
N HIS A 104 10.34 -8.87 -16.88
CA HIS A 104 11.42 -7.99 -16.41
C HIS A 104 11.37 -7.73 -14.89
N ARG A 105 10.24 -8.01 -14.22
CA ARG A 105 10.03 -7.71 -12.78
C ARG A 105 11.06 -8.37 -11.87
N LYS A 106 11.60 -9.51 -12.26
CA LYS A 106 12.65 -10.19 -11.49
C LYS A 106 13.91 -9.33 -11.27
N TYR A 107 14.22 -8.42 -12.18
CA TYR A 107 15.35 -7.49 -12.06
C TYR A 107 15.04 -6.28 -11.19
N HIS A 108 13.77 -6.09 -10.83
CA HIS A 108 13.24 -4.96 -10.10
C HIS A 108 12.58 -5.37 -8.77
N HIS A 109 12.75 -6.62 -8.35
CA HIS A 109 12.09 -7.19 -7.16
C HIS A 109 12.34 -6.37 -5.89
N GLY A 110 13.51 -5.75 -5.76
CA GLY A 110 13.86 -4.86 -4.67
C GLY A 110 12.95 -3.64 -4.53
N GLU A 111 12.34 -3.16 -5.62
CA GLU A 111 11.40 -2.03 -5.58
C GLU A 111 10.16 -2.34 -4.73
N MET A 112 9.74 -3.61 -4.65
CA MET A 112 8.60 -4.02 -3.81
C MET A 112 8.96 -4.29 -2.35
N THR A 113 10.24 -4.49 -2.05
CA THR A 113 10.70 -4.90 -0.70
C THR A 113 11.46 -3.82 0.04
N PHE A 114 12.04 -2.85 -0.67
CA PHE A 114 12.91 -1.83 -0.08
C PHE A 114 12.20 -0.95 0.95
N SER A 115 10.92 -0.65 0.75
CA SER A 115 10.13 0.16 1.69
C SER A 115 10.11 -0.44 3.11
N MET A 116 10.24 -1.76 3.24
CA MET A 116 10.26 -2.42 4.56
C MET A 116 11.51 -2.12 5.39
N VAL A 117 12.59 -1.62 4.76
CA VAL A 117 13.81 -1.18 5.47
C VAL A 117 13.52 0.00 6.39
N TYR A 118 12.59 0.87 5.99
CA TYR A 118 12.24 2.09 6.72
C TYR A 118 10.76 2.18 7.14
N ALA A 119 9.97 1.12 6.92
CA ALA A 119 8.51 1.11 7.13
C ALA A 119 8.05 1.54 8.54
N TYR A 120 8.95 1.50 9.53
CA TYR A 120 8.68 1.83 10.93
C TYR A 120 9.40 3.08 11.43
N SER A 121 10.03 3.84 10.54
CA SER A 121 10.65 5.12 10.89
C SER A 121 9.61 6.22 11.13
N GLU A 122 8.47 6.12 10.47
CA GLU A 122 7.34 7.06 10.56
C GLU A 122 6.00 6.29 10.54
N ASN A 123 4.91 6.97 10.82
CA ASN A 123 3.55 6.45 10.65
C ASN A 123 3.10 6.72 9.21
N TYR A 124 3.21 5.72 8.34
CA TYR A 124 3.03 5.94 6.90
C TYR A 124 1.60 5.78 6.40
N VAL A 125 1.26 6.62 5.41
CA VAL A 125 0.19 6.41 4.43
C VAL A 125 0.83 5.94 3.13
N LEU A 126 0.24 4.96 2.48
CA LEU A 126 0.61 4.45 1.16
C LEU A 126 -0.20 5.23 0.10
N PRO A 127 0.37 6.28 -0.54
CA PRO A 127 -0.43 7.15 -1.37
C PRO A 127 -0.47 6.68 -2.83
N ILE A 128 -1.67 6.51 -3.36
CA ILE A 128 -1.96 6.65 -4.78
C ILE A 128 -2.87 7.85 -4.89
N SER A 129 -2.26 9.03 -4.99
CA SER A 129 -2.94 10.32 -4.94
C SER A 129 -3.30 10.84 -6.34
N HIS A 130 -3.80 12.07 -6.41
CA HIS A 130 -4.03 12.77 -7.67
C HIS A 130 -2.73 12.92 -8.47
N ASP A 131 -1.59 13.13 -7.80
CA ASP A 131 -0.30 13.35 -8.46
C ASP A 131 0.15 12.15 -9.30
N GLU A 132 -0.23 10.94 -8.93
CA GLU A 132 0.14 9.74 -9.68
C GLU A 132 -0.74 9.50 -10.91
N VAL A 133 -1.91 10.15 -10.99
CA VAL A 133 -2.92 9.88 -12.02
C VAL A 133 -3.35 11.11 -12.82
N VAL A 134 -2.62 12.22 -12.69
CA VAL A 134 -2.83 13.47 -13.43
C VAL A 134 -2.27 13.38 -14.84
N HIS A 135 -2.59 14.41 -15.67
CA HIS A 135 -2.19 14.53 -17.07
C HIS A 135 -0.72 14.15 -17.33
N GLY A 136 -0.52 13.28 -18.30
CA GLY A 136 0.79 12.76 -18.71
C GLY A 136 1.34 11.63 -17.85
N LYS A 137 0.67 11.26 -16.74
CA LYS A 137 1.12 10.19 -15.82
C LYS A 137 0.33 8.89 -15.95
N LYS A 138 -0.75 8.85 -16.76
CA LYS A 138 -1.69 7.74 -16.90
C LYS A 138 -2.52 7.49 -15.64
N SER A 139 -3.70 6.89 -15.78
CA SER A 139 -4.46 6.35 -14.64
C SER A 139 -3.76 5.10 -14.06
N LEU A 140 -4.18 4.64 -12.88
CA LEU A 140 -3.57 3.47 -12.22
C LEU A 140 -3.61 2.24 -13.13
N VAL A 141 -4.78 1.89 -13.66
CA VAL A 141 -4.93 0.74 -14.58
C VAL A 141 -4.11 0.90 -15.86
N SER A 142 -4.01 2.12 -16.38
CA SER A 142 -3.28 2.39 -17.63
C SER A 142 -1.74 2.37 -17.46
N LYS A 143 -1.23 2.37 -16.22
CA LYS A 143 0.19 2.12 -15.94
C LYS A 143 0.53 0.64 -16.05
N MET A 144 -0.44 -0.24 -15.85
CA MET A 144 -0.24 -1.68 -15.84
C MET A 144 0.04 -2.21 -17.26
N PRO A 145 1.03 -3.11 -17.42
CA PRO A 145 1.35 -3.68 -18.72
C PRO A 145 0.35 -4.77 -19.14
N GLY A 146 0.40 -5.12 -20.42
CA GLY A 146 -0.35 -6.21 -21.00
C GLY A 146 -1.67 -5.80 -21.66
N ASP A 147 -2.50 -6.80 -21.95
CA ASP A 147 -3.81 -6.62 -22.55
C ASP A 147 -4.85 -6.12 -21.51
N TRP A 148 -6.10 -5.96 -21.98
CA TRP A 148 -7.23 -5.49 -21.16
C TRP A 148 -7.43 -6.29 -19.87
N TRP A 149 -7.33 -7.61 -19.93
CA TRP A 149 -7.49 -8.48 -18.76
C TRP A 149 -6.26 -8.36 -17.84
N GLN A 150 -5.05 -8.41 -18.41
CA GLN A 150 -3.79 -8.36 -17.66
C GLN A 150 -3.63 -7.03 -16.91
N GLN A 151 -4.00 -5.91 -17.51
CA GLN A 151 -3.96 -4.60 -16.85
C GLN A 151 -4.81 -4.60 -15.57
N ARG A 152 -6.05 -5.10 -15.65
CA ARG A 152 -6.93 -5.18 -14.48
C ARG A 152 -6.49 -6.24 -13.48
N ALA A 153 -5.96 -7.37 -13.94
CA ALA A 153 -5.39 -8.37 -13.05
C ALA A 153 -4.21 -7.82 -12.26
N ASN A 154 -3.29 -7.08 -12.92
CA ASN A 154 -2.19 -6.38 -12.25
C ASN A 154 -2.69 -5.36 -11.21
N GLU A 155 -3.69 -4.54 -11.57
CA GLU A 155 -4.27 -3.56 -10.65
C GLU A 155 -4.91 -4.26 -9.45
N ARG A 156 -5.72 -5.30 -9.66
CA ARG A 156 -6.32 -6.08 -8.56
C ARG A 156 -5.25 -6.71 -7.66
N ALA A 157 -4.21 -7.29 -8.25
CA ALA A 157 -3.09 -7.85 -7.49
C ALA A 157 -2.37 -6.78 -6.65
N TYR A 158 -2.12 -5.61 -7.24
CA TYR A 158 -1.49 -4.49 -6.58
C TYR A 158 -2.33 -3.93 -5.42
N LEU A 159 -3.64 -3.76 -5.63
CA LEU A 159 -4.56 -3.34 -4.56
C LEU A 159 -4.58 -4.36 -3.42
N GLY A 160 -4.62 -5.66 -3.71
CA GLY A 160 -4.53 -6.70 -2.70
C GLY A 160 -3.20 -6.67 -1.93
N PHE A 161 -2.08 -6.41 -2.60
CA PHE A 161 -0.79 -6.21 -1.96
C PHE A 161 -0.78 -4.94 -1.09
N MET A 162 -1.24 -3.80 -1.61
CA MET A 162 -1.27 -2.51 -0.93
C MET A 162 -2.09 -2.57 0.36
N TRP A 163 -3.27 -3.20 0.34
CA TRP A 163 -4.12 -3.32 1.53
C TRP A 163 -3.54 -4.25 2.61
N ALA A 164 -2.70 -5.20 2.23
CA ALA A 164 -2.00 -6.05 3.19
C ALA A 164 -0.67 -5.46 3.69
N HIS A 165 -0.05 -4.53 2.96
CA HIS A 165 1.22 -3.90 3.33
C HIS A 165 1.06 -3.00 4.57
N PRO A 166 2.07 -2.91 5.47
CA PRO A 166 2.04 -1.94 6.57
C PRO A 166 1.87 -0.50 6.08
N GLY A 167 0.99 0.25 6.74
CA GLY A 167 0.65 1.63 6.41
C GLY A 167 -0.84 1.81 6.09
N LYS A 168 -1.31 3.05 6.04
CA LYS A 168 -2.71 3.39 5.74
C LYS A 168 -2.88 3.62 4.24
N GLN A 169 -3.93 3.07 3.67
CA GLN A 169 -4.18 3.15 2.23
C GLN A 169 -4.78 4.51 1.85
N LEU A 170 -4.29 5.07 0.76
CA LEU A 170 -4.89 6.22 0.08
C LEU A 170 -5.04 5.88 -1.40
N LEU A 171 -6.27 5.85 -1.88
CA LEU A 171 -6.59 5.62 -3.28
C LEU A 171 -7.39 6.81 -3.81
N PHE A 172 -6.91 7.44 -4.89
CA PHE A 172 -7.58 8.58 -5.48
C PHE A 172 -8.85 8.16 -6.24
N MET A 173 -9.88 9.02 -6.21
CA MET A 173 -11.18 8.77 -6.83
C MET A 173 -11.10 8.33 -8.29
N GLY A 174 -11.89 7.34 -8.65
CA GLY A 174 -11.92 6.72 -9.98
C GLY A 174 -10.99 5.51 -10.12
N GLN A 175 -9.97 5.37 -9.28
CA GLN A 175 -9.06 4.24 -9.33
C GLN A 175 -9.68 2.99 -8.69
N GLU A 176 -10.66 3.16 -7.80
CA GLU A 176 -11.41 2.08 -7.17
C GLU A 176 -12.29 1.26 -8.13
N PHE A 177 -12.50 1.77 -9.35
CA PHE A 177 -13.19 1.03 -10.42
C PHE A 177 -12.39 1.00 -11.73
N ALA A 178 -11.06 1.12 -11.63
CA ALA A 178 -10.14 1.04 -12.76
C ALA A 178 -10.46 2.03 -13.89
N GLN A 179 -10.71 3.29 -13.54
CA GLN A 179 -10.92 4.36 -14.52
C GLN A 179 -9.72 4.46 -15.47
N GLY A 180 -9.96 4.39 -16.79
CA GLY A 180 -8.90 4.45 -17.78
C GLY A 180 -8.40 5.88 -18.07
N ALA A 181 -9.21 6.89 -17.80
CA ALA A 181 -8.84 8.29 -18.00
C ALA A 181 -8.02 8.83 -16.83
N GLU A 182 -7.06 9.70 -17.17
CA GLU A 182 -6.33 10.51 -16.20
C GLU A 182 -7.29 11.47 -15.48
N TRP A 183 -6.95 11.83 -14.25
CA TRP A 183 -7.70 12.83 -13.51
C TRP A 183 -7.56 14.22 -14.12
N SER A 184 -8.66 14.96 -14.11
CA SER A 184 -8.71 16.37 -14.46
C SER A 184 -9.70 17.08 -13.54
N GLU A 185 -9.35 18.28 -13.09
CA GLU A 185 -10.24 19.15 -12.32
C GLU A 185 -11.47 19.63 -13.10
N GLU A 186 -11.46 19.52 -14.42
CA GLU A 186 -12.54 19.96 -15.32
C GLU A 186 -13.73 18.99 -15.34
N ARG A 187 -13.54 17.74 -14.86
CA ARG A 187 -14.56 16.69 -14.94
C ARG A 187 -14.53 15.77 -13.70
N GLY A 188 -15.67 15.21 -13.37
CA GLY A 188 -15.79 14.16 -12.36
C GLY A 188 -15.27 12.81 -12.86
N PRO A 189 -15.24 11.78 -11.98
CA PRO A 189 -14.92 10.42 -12.37
C PRO A 189 -15.87 9.87 -13.43
N ASP A 190 -15.38 8.94 -14.24
CA ASP A 190 -16.10 8.35 -15.37
C ASP A 190 -17.13 7.29 -14.89
N TRP A 191 -18.13 7.71 -14.09
CA TRP A 191 -19.18 6.83 -13.53
C TRP A 191 -19.93 6.02 -14.55
N TRP A 192 -19.98 6.47 -15.82
CA TRP A 192 -20.59 5.75 -16.93
C TRP A 192 -19.92 4.38 -17.22
N LEU A 193 -18.67 4.17 -16.77
CA LEU A 193 -17.97 2.89 -16.84
C LEU A 193 -18.70 1.80 -16.02
N LEU A 194 -19.48 2.20 -15.03
CA LEU A 194 -20.30 1.30 -14.21
C LEU A 194 -21.74 1.11 -14.74
N ASP A 195 -22.11 1.79 -15.84
CA ASP A 195 -23.46 1.65 -16.42
C ASP A 195 -23.63 0.24 -17.01
N PRO A 196 -24.71 -0.49 -16.67
CA PRO A 196 -25.00 -1.81 -17.25
C PRO A 196 -25.05 -1.87 -18.78
N GLN A 197 -25.30 -0.73 -19.42
CA GLN A 197 -25.34 -0.63 -20.88
C GLN A 197 -23.92 -0.54 -21.50
N TYR A 198 -22.90 -0.23 -20.71
CA TYR A 198 -21.52 -0.26 -21.15
C TYR A 198 -21.00 -1.69 -21.20
N GLY A 199 -20.49 -2.14 -22.35
CA GLY A 199 -20.10 -3.53 -22.58
C GLY A 199 -19.03 -4.07 -21.64
N ALA A 200 -18.18 -3.21 -21.07
CA ALA A 200 -17.13 -3.57 -20.12
C ALA A 200 -17.48 -3.23 -18.65
N ALA A 201 -18.74 -2.87 -18.36
CA ALA A 201 -19.15 -2.46 -17.01
C ALA A 201 -18.89 -3.55 -15.95
N ALA A 202 -18.97 -4.83 -16.32
CA ALA A 202 -18.69 -5.93 -15.40
C ALA A 202 -17.24 -5.92 -14.91
N ASP A 203 -16.27 -5.59 -15.77
CA ASP A 203 -14.85 -5.53 -15.41
C ASP A 203 -14.58 -4.40 -14.43
N HIS A 204 -15.17 -3.21 -14.64
CA HIS A 204 -15.05 -2.06 -13.76
C HIS A 204 -15.73 -2.28 -12.40
N ARG A 205 -16.93 -2.90 -12.42
CA ARG A 205 -17.62 -3.29 -11.18
C ARG A 205 -16.85 -4.35 -10.41
N GLY A 206 -16.19 -5.28 -11.08
CA GLY A 206 -15.35 -6.28 -10.45
C GLY A 206 -14.24 -5.66 -9.61
N VAL A 207 -13.56 -4.60 -10.12
CA VAL A 207 -12.54 -3.87 -9.36
C VAL A 207 -13.18 -3.11 -8.19
N LEU A 208 -14.32 -2.44 -8.40
CA LEU A 208 -15.07 -1.75 -7.34
C LEU A 208 -15.49 -2.70 -6.22
N ASP A 209 -15.99 -3.88 -6.58
CA ASP A 209 -16.38 -4.92 -5.61
C ASP A 209 -15.16 -5.45 -4.85
N LEU A 210 -14.02 -5.61 -5.51
CA LEU A 210 -12.76 -5.96 -4.85
C LEU A 210 -12.38 -4.91 -3.79
N VAL A 211 -12.39 -3.62 -4.13
CA VAL A 211 -12.04 -2.55 -3.18
C VAL A 211 -13.00 -2.52 -2.00
N ARG A 212 -14.30 -2.76 -2.23
CA ARG A 212 -15.29 -2.91 -1.15
C ARG A 212 -14.95 -4.07 -0.22
N ASP A 213 -14.62 -5.22 -0.78
CA ASP A 213 -14.30 -6.41 0.00
C ASP A 213 -12.94 -6.29 0.70
N LEU A 214 -11.93 -5.68 0.06
CA LEU A 214 -10.65 -5.31 0.69
C LEU A 214 -10.89 -4.46 1.94
N ASN A 215 -11.71 -3.41 1.84
CA ASN A 215 -12.06 -2.55 2.98
C ASN A 215 -12.81 -3.31 4.09
N THR A 216 -13.67 -4.25 3.73
CA THR A 216 -14.43 -5.05 4.69
C THR A 216 -13.49 -6.01 5.42
N VAL A 217 -12.71 -6.80 4.70
CA VAL A 217 -11.76 -7.75 5.30
C VAL A 217 -10.69 -7.03 6.11
N TYR A 218 -10.22 -5.86 5.65
CA TYR A 218 -9.24 -5.04 6.39
C TYR A 218 -9.78 -4.64 7.77
N ARG A 219 -10.99 -4.09 7.86
CA ARG A 219 -11.61 -3.70 9.13
C ARG A 219 -11.82 -4.88 10.07
N ASP A 220 -12.21 -6.02 9.51
CA ASP A 220 -12.54 -7.24 10.26
C ASP A 220 -11.30 -8.07 10.63
N THR A 221 -10.09 -7.63 10.22
CA THR A 221 -8.84 -8.36 10.44
C THR A 221 -7.82 -7.50 11.20
N PRO A 222 -7.79 -7.57 12.54
CA PRO A 222 -6.89 -6.77 13.38
C PRO A 222 -5.41 -6.86 12.98
N ALA A 223 -4.97 -8.00 12.46
CA ALA A 223 -3.61 -8.21 11.97
C ALA A 223 -3.18 -7.19 10.91
N LEU A 224 -4.11 -6.61 10.13
CA LEU A 224 -3.82 -5.66 9.08
C LEU A 224 -3.62 -4.21 9.57
N TRP A 225 -4.04 -3.88 10.81
CA TRP A 225 -4.02 -2.48 11.25
C TRP A 225 -3.58 -2.24 12.70
N GLN A 226 -3.66 -3.22 13.62
CA GLN A 226 -3.31 -2.98 15.04
C GLN A 226 -1.83 -2.67 15.26
N ARG A 227 -0.95 -3.28 14.47
CA ARG A 227 0.50 -3.12 14.56
C ARG A 227 1.11 -2.53 13.29
N ASP A 228 0.39 -1.67 12.61
CA ASP A 228 0.84 -1.05 11.35
C ASP A 228 2.16 -0.29 11.47
N THR A 229 2.38 0.32 12.62
CA THR A 229 3.56 1.15 12.90
C THR A 229 4.60 0.45 13.79
N HIS A 230 4.48 -0.88 13.94
CA HIS A 230 5.35 -1.65 14.83
C HIS A 230 5.94 -2.88 14.11
N PRO A 231 7.28 -3.12 14.20
CA PRO A 231 7.94 -4.23 13.50
C PRO A 231 7.35 -5.62 13.79
N ALA A 232 6.81 -5.84 15.01
CA ALA A 232 6.18 -7.11 15.36
C ALA A 232 4.87 -7.40 14.59
N GLY A 233 4.34 -6.41 13.85
CA GLY A 233 3.16 -6.56 12.99
C GLY A 233 3.45 -7.16 11.62
N PHE A 234 4.71 -7.43 11.28
CA PHE A 234 5.10 -7.90 9.95
C PHE A 234 6.27 -8.88 9.99
N SER A 235 6.24 -9.89 9.15
CA SER A 235 7.42 -10.71 8.87
C SER A 235 7.38 -11.31 7.49
N TRP A 236 8.49 -11.21 6.75
CA TRP A 236 8.61 -11.90 5.48
C TRP A 236 8.49 -13.42 5.64
N VAL A 237 7.79 -14.05 4.72
CA VAL A 237 7.83 -15.48 4.44
C VAL A 237 8.70 -15.70 3.20
N VAL A 238 8.41 -14.94 2.14
CA VAL A 238 9.19 -14.93 0.88
C VAL A 238 9.35 -13.48 0.46
N GLY A 239 10.56 -12.95 0.59
CA GLY A 239 10.90 -11.58 0.14
C GLY A 239 11.94 -11.56 -0.98
N ASP A 240 12.45 -12.73 -1.39
CA ASP A 240 13.58 -12.87 -2.29
C ASP A 240 13.33 -13.79 -3.52
N ALA A 241 12.09 -14.24 -3.73
CA ALA A 241 11.72 -15.07 -4.88
C ALA A 241 11.56 -14.25 -6.18
N ALA A 242 12.60 -13.53 -6.56
CA ALA A 242 12.61 -12.64 -7.73
C ALA A 242 12.34 -13.39 -9.04
N GLU A 243 12.91 -14.58 -9.24
CA GLU A 243 12.70 -15.40 -10.44
C GLU A 243 11.23 -15.84 -10.60
N ASP A 244 10.51 -15.95 -9.48
CA ASP A 244 9.12 -16.32 -9.46
C ASP A 244 8.17 -15.11 -9.51
N ASN A 245 8.65 -13.89 -9.27
CA ASN A 245 7.86 -12.70 -9.01
C ASN A 245 6.80 -12.95 -7.91
N VAL A 246 7.20 -13.68 -6.85
CA VAL A 246 6.33 -14.00 -5.71
C VAL A 246 6.84 -13.26 -4.47
N LEU A 247 5.89 -12.65 -3.76
CA LEU A 247 6.10 -12.06 -2.44
C LEU A 247 5.11 -12.67 -1.46
N ALA A 248 5.57 -13.05 -0.28
CA ALA A 248 4.69 -13.52 0.78
C ALA A 248 5.15 -13.01 2.15
N PHE A 249 4.19 -12.56 2.96
CA PHE A 249 4.47 -12.08 4.31
C PHE A 249 3.32 -12.36 5.27
N LEU A 250 3.64 -12.37 6.54
CA LEU A 250 2.67 -12.43 7.62
C LEU A 250 2.45 -11.03 8.19
N ARG A 251 1.20 -10.69 8.44
CA ARG A 251 0.76 -9.62 9.32
C ARG A 251 0.26 -10.24 10.62
N CYS A 252 0.54 -9.59 11.75
CA CYS A 252 0.13 -10.11 13.05
C CYS A 252 -0.57 -9.02 13.86
N ASP A 253 -1.65 -9.38 14.55
CA ASP A 253 -2.33 -8.51 15.51
C ASP A 253 -1.59 -8.42 16.85
N ALA A 254 -2.23 -7.75 17.83
CA ALA A 254 -1.67 -7.58 19.17
C ALA A 254 -1.51 -8.90 19.93
N ASP A 255 -2.36 -9.87 19.64
CA ASP A 255 -2.37 -11.20 20.28
C ASP A 255 -1.49 -12.21 19.52
N GLY A 256 -0.90 -11.79 18.39
CA GLY A 256 -0.05 -12.65 17.55
C GLY A 256 -0.83 -13.44 16.49
N THR A 257 -2.15 -13.21 16.33
CA THR A 257 -2.95 -13.89 15.31
C THR A 257 -2.47 -13.45 13.91
N PRO A 258 -2.05 -14.40 13.05
CA PRO A 258 -1.49 -14.05 11.75
C PRO A 258 -2.54 -13.90 10.66
N LEU A 259 -2.22 -13.08 9.65
CA LEU A 259 -2.76 -13.15 8.30
C LEU A 259 -1.60 -13.36 7.34
N LEU A 260 -1.71 -14.33 6.44
CA LEU A 260 -0.74 -14.56 5.36
C LEU A 260 -1.22 -13.87 4.08
N ALA A 261 -0.43 -12.96 3.56
CA ALA A 261 -0.63 -12.34 2.24
C ALA A 261 0.40 -12.90 1.26
N VAL A 262 -0.07 -13.34 0.10
CA VAL A 262 0.79 -13.90 -0.97
C VAL A 262 0.42 -13.25 -2.29
N SER A 263 1.40 -12.65 -2.96
CA SER A 263 1.24 -12.02 -4.28
C SER A 263 2.07 -12.76 -5.32
N ASN A 264 1.44 -13.16 -6.42
CA ASN A 264 2.09 -13.67 -7.62
C ASN A 264 1.95 -12.63 -8.72
N PHE A 265 3.02 -11.91 -9.00
CA PHE A 265 3.06 -10.88 -10.03
C PHE A 265 3.51 -11.39 -11.40
N ALA A 266 3.51 -12.73 -11.59
CA ALA A 266 3.73 -13.37 -12.88
C ALA A 266 2.40 -13.80 -13.53
N PRO A 267 2.30 -13.77 -14.88
CA PRO A 267 1.06 -14.14 -15.60
C PRO A 267 0.91 -15.66 -15.75
N VAL A 268 1.37 -16.42 -14.75
CA VAL A 268 1.32 -17.89 -14.76
C VAL A 268 0.76 -18.41 -13.44
N VAL A 269 -0.07 -19.42 -13.52
CA VAL A 269 -0.52 -20.17 -12.33
C VAL A 269 0.68 -20.92 -11.74
N ARG A 270 0.85 -20.85 -10.42
CA ARG A 270 1.87 -21.63 -9.71
C ARG A 270 1.16 -22.68 -8.84
N PRO A 271 0.97 -23.90 -9.36
CA PRO A 271 0.38 -24.97 -8.59
C PRO A 271 1.37 -25.46 -7.54
N ASP A 272 0.83 -25.92 -6.41
CA ASP A 272 1.62 -26.60 -5.37
C ASP A 272 2.81 -25.77 -4.82
N TYR A 273 2.65 -24.44 -4.78
CA TYR A 273 3.68 -23.52 -4.28
C TYR A 273 3.79 -23.63 -2.75
N ARG A 274 4.97 -24.04 -2.28
CA ARG A 274 5.20 -24.29 -0.86
C ARG A 274 5.59 -23.01 -0.13
N LEU A 275 4.89 -22.71 0.97
CA LEU A 275 5.15 -21.55 1.83
C LEU A 275 5.32 -21.98 3.28
N GLY A 276 6.34 -21.42 3.95
CA GLY A 276 6.54 -21.60 5.38
C GLY A 276 5.48 -20.87 6.20
N VAL A 277 4.94 -21.52 7.24
CA VAL A 277 3.93 -20.96 8.13
C VAL A 277 4.22 -21.34 9.60
N PRO A 278 3.67 -20.61 10.58
CA PRO A 278 3.65 -21.03 11.97
C PRO A 278 2.95 -22.38 12.14
N ASP A 279 3.44 -23.23 13.04
CA ASP A 279 2.88 -24.57 13.33
C ASP A 279 1.71 -24.54 14.31
N GLU A 280 1.53 -23.42 15.03
CA GLU A 280 0.41 -23.24 15.95
C GLU A 280 -0.95 -23.06 15.21
N VAL A 281 -0.92 -22.76 13.90
CA VAL A 281 -2.15 -22.57 13.09
C VAL A 281 -2.58 -23.91 12.51
N PRO A 282 -3.72 -24.49 12.95
CA PRO A 282 -4.12 -25.83 12.54
C PRO A 282 -4.61 -25.93 11.08
N ALA A 283 -5.12 -24.83 10.55
CA ALA A 283 -5.55 -24.72 9.15
C ALA A 283 -5.64 -23.25 8.72
N TRP A 284 -5.54 -23.01 7.42
CA TRP A 284 -5.62 -21.70 6.80
C TRP A 284 -6.81 -21.65 5.84
N HIS A 285 -7.58 -20.57 5.88
CA HIS A 285 -8.64 -20.29 4.92
C HIS A 285 -8.30 -19.10 4.04
N GLU A 286 -8.46 -19.25 2.72
CA GLU A 286 -8.42 -18.14 1.79
C GLU A 286 -9.65 -17.25 2.02
N VAL A 287 -9.43 -16.02 2.48
CA VAL A 287 -10.49 -15.05 2.82
C VAL A 287 -10.63 -13.95 1.78
N LEU A 288 -9.62 -13.79 0.95
CA LEU A 288 -9.63 -12.87 -0.20
C LEU A 288 -8.74 -13.42 -1.30
N ASN A 289 -9.24 -13.35 -2.53
CA ASN A 289 -8.51 -13.76 -3.73
C ASN A 289 -8.84 -12.77 -4.85
N THR A 290 -7.84 -12.01 -5.28
CA THR A 290 -8.04 -10.97 -6.29
C THR A 290 -8.29 -11.53 -7.71
N ASP A 291 -8.08 -12.84 -7.89
CA ASP A 291 -8.43 -13.58 -9.14
C ASP A 291 -9.83 -14.23 -9.09
N ALA A 292 -10.61 -14.00 -8.05
CA ALA A 292 -11.98 -14.54 -7.98
C ALA A 292 -12.83 -14.02 -9.15
N ALA A 293 -13.69 -14.91 -9.70
CA ALA A 293 -14.54 -14.60 -10.87
C ALA A 293 -15.42 -13.37 -10.65
N ARG A 294 -15.90 -13.15 -9.41
CA ARG A 294 -16.70 -11.96 -9.04
C ARG A 294 -15.97 -10.63 -9.25
N TYR A 295 -14.64 -10.63 -9.30
CA TYR A 295 -13.81 -9.45 -9.58
C TYR A 295 -13.31 -9.40 -11.04
N GLY A 296 -13.80 -10.32 -11.90
CA GLY A 296 -13.35 -10.44 -13.29
C GLY A 296 -12.04 -11.22 -13.45
N GLY A 297 -11.69 -12.06 -12.46
CA GLY A 297 -10.55 -12.96 -12.51
C GLY A 297 -10.86 -14.32 -13.12
N GLY A 298 -9.82 -15.18 -13.16
CA GLY A 298 -9.87 -16.55 -13.70
C GLY A 298 -10.39 -17.60 -12.72
N ASP A 299 -10.72 -17.20 -11.48
CA ASP A 299 -11.23 -18.06 -10.41
C ASP A 299 -10.26 -19.19 -9.99
N VAL A 300 -8.98 -18.97 -10.15
CA VAL A 300 -7.94 -19.87 -9.64
C VAL A 300 -7.70 -19.55 -8.16
N GLY A 301 -7.74 -20.54 -7.27
CA GLY A 301 -7.57 -20.32 -5.85
C GLY A 301 -7.52 -21.61 -5.04
N ASN A 302 -7.72 -21.52 -3.72
CA ASN A 302 -7.55 -22.59 -2.77
C ASN A 302 -8.87 -22.85 -2.02
N PRO A 303 -9.76 -23.68 -2.56
CA PRO A 303 -11.05 -23.96 -1.94
C PRO A 303 -10.89 -24.80 -0.66
N GLY A 304 -11.54 -24.37 0.42
CA GLY A 304 -11.54 -25.06 1.71
C GLY A 304 -10.29 -24.81 2.55
N PRO A 305 -10.18 -25.49 3.71
CA PRO A 305 -9.07 -25.30 4.62
C PRO A 305 -7.78 -25.97 4.13
N VAL A 306 -6.70 -25.19 4.12
CA VAL A 306 -5.34 -25.69 3.82
C VAL A 306 -4.65 -26.03 5.13
N LYS A 307 -4.31 -27.31 5.32
CA LYS A 307 -3.64 -27.78 6.57
C LYS A 307 -2.13 -27.71 6.41
N PRO A 308 -1.41 -27.25 7.45
CA PRO A 308 0.04 -27.29 7.46
C PRO A 308 0.58 -28.73 7.45
N GLU A 309 1.67 -28.91 6.71
CA GLU A 309 2.52 -30.11 6.78
C GLU A 309 3.63 -29.87 7.83
N PRO A 310 4.02 -30.87 8.64
CA PRO A 310 5.10 -30.74 9.61
C PRO A 310 6.48 -30.78 8.89
N GLN A 311 6.61 -30.00 7.85
CA GLN A 311 7.84 -29.81 7.08
C GLN A 311 8.21 -28.34 7.10
N GLY A 312 9.33 -28.03 7.74
CA GLY A 312 9.86 -26.67 7.79
C GLY A 312 10.19 -26.13 6.42
N TRP A 313 9.88 -24.83 6.18
CA TRP A 313 10.15 -24.11 4.94
C TRP A 313 10.30 -22.62 5.20
N HIS A 314 11.12 -21.92 4.42
CA HIS A 314 11.35 -20.47 4.57
C HIS A 314 11.64 -20.03 6.03
N GLY A 315 12.43 -20.85 6.76
CA GLY A 315 12.73 -20.56 8.16
C GLY A 315 11.59 -20.72 9.16
N ARG A 316 10.44 -21.28 8.73
CA ARG A 316 9.28 -21.57 9.57
C ARG A 316 9.20 -23.07 9.90
N PRO A 317 8.57 -23.45 11.05
CA PRO A 317 8.54 -24.86 11.47
C PRO A 317 7.62 -25.75 10.63
N ALA A 318 6.59 -25.19 10.00
CA ALA A 318 5.64 -25.89 9.16
C ALA A 318 5.52 -25.22 7.79
N SER A 319 4.81 -25.86 6.87
CA SER A 319 4.54 -25.28 5.54
C SER A 319 3.17 -25.68 5.02
N ILE A 320 2.62 -24.85 4.12
CA ILE A 320 1.42 -25.12 3.36
C ILE A 320 1.73 -25.14 1.85
N ARG A 321 0.88 -25.80 1.08
CA ARG A 321 0.93 -25.77 -0.39
C ARG A 321 -0.28 -25.06 -0.93
N LEU A 322 -0.04 -24.08 -1.80
CA LEU A 322 -1.07 -23.25 -2.40
C LEU A 322 -0.98 -23.31 -3.92
N THR A 323 -2.12 -23.17 -4.55
CA THR A 323 -2.20 -22.75 -5.95
C THR A 323 -2.24 -21.22 -5.98
N LEU A 324 -1.19 -20.60 -6.51
CA LEU A 324 -1.14 -19.15 -6.66
C LEU A 324 -1.70 -18.77 -8.03
N PRO A 325 -2.79 -17.97 -8.06
CA PRO A 325 -3.36 -17.50 -9.32
C PRO A 325 -2.39 -16.55 -10.04
N PRO A 326 -2.54 -16.36 -11.37
CA PRO A 326 -1.69 -15.48 -12.15
C PRO A 326 -2.05 -14.02 -11.88
N LEU A 327 -1.06 -13.14 -11.78
CA LEU A 327 -1.26 -11.69 -11.55
C LEU A 327 -2.28 -11.43 -10.43
N ALA A 328 -2.07 -12.04 -9.27
CA ALA A 328 -3.03 -11.99 -8.17
C ALA A 328 -2.39 -11.98 -6.79
N THR A 329 -3.16 -11.49 -5.84
CA THR A 329 -2.86 -11.56 -4.41
C THR A 329 -3.95 -12.34 -3.70
N VAL A 330 -3.54 -13.27 -2.82
CA VAL A 330 -4.44 -14.04 -1.97
C VAL A 330 -4.12 -13.77 -0.50
N TRP A 331 -5.16 -13.72 0.34
CA TRP A 331 -5.02 -13.59 1.79
C TRP A 331 -5.61 -14.82 2.47
N LEU A 332 -4.84 -15.35 3.41
CA LEU A 332 -5.29 -16.47 4.22
C LEU A 332 -5.21 -16.09 5.71
N ARG A 333 -6.18 -16.57 6.48
CA ARG A 333 -6.18 -16.46 7.95
C ARG A 333 -6.37 -17.83 8.61
N PRO A 334 -6.06 -17.96 9.90
CA PRO A 334 -6.40 -19.14 10.67
C PRO A 334 -7.88 -19.51 10.56
N ALA A 335 -8.17 -20.82 10.44
CA ALA A 335 -9.51 -21.39 10.33
C ALA A 335 -10.27 -21.36 11.67
#